data_92a21cfd194dbcf5b222f43aa7832ab2
#
_entry.id   92a21cfd194dbcf5b222f43aa7832ab2
#
_cell.length_a   1.000
_cell.length_b   1.000
_cell.length_c   1.000
_cell.angle_alpha   90.00
_cell.angle_beta   90.00
_cell.angle_gamma   90.00
#
_symmetry.space_group_name_H-M   'P 1'
#
loop_
_entity.id
_entity.type
_entity.pdbx_description
1 polymer ?
#
loop_
_entity_poly.entity_id
_entity_poly.type
_entity_poly.pdbx_seq_one_letter_code
_entity_poly.pdbx_strand_id
1 'polypeptide(L)'
;MINKLIVSHGQLAAHLVHAARRINAEPLAEFSVLCLDWDITLNSAREQVGQRLAELSREDGILILTDLFGATPSNACTPYLEKGVVEMVTGVNLPMVMRLGT
;
A
#
# COMPACT_ATOMS: atom_id res chain seq x y z
N MET A 1 -5.80 15.22 -3.20
CA MET A 1 -4.50 14.52 -3.11
C MET A 1 -4.72 13.02 -3.22
N ILE A 2 -3.90 12.34 -3.99
CA ILE A 2 -3.99 10.88 -4.15
C ILE A 2 -3.70 10.19 -2.82
N ASN A 3 -4.56 9.27 -2.43
CA ASN A 3 -4.30 8.39 -1.29
C ASN A 3 -3.33 7.28 -1.69
N LYS A 4 -2.43 6.93 -0.78
CA LYS A 4 -1.41 5.91 -1.02
C LYS A 4 -1.54 4.83 0.04
N LEU A 5 -1.69 3.59 -0.40
CA LEU A 5 -1.82 2.42 0.47
C LEU A 5 -0.70 1.44 0.15
N ILE A 6 0.11 1.12 1.13
CA ILE A 6 1.14 0.09 0.98
C ILE A 6 0.62 -1.20 1.61
N VAL A 7 0.56 -2.27 0.82
CA VAL A 7 0.12 -3.60 1.26
C VAL A 7 1.30 -4.55 1.13
N SER A 8 1.70 -5.14 2.22
CA SER A 8 2.89 -6.01 2.24
C SER A 8 2.71 -7.26 3.07
N HIS A 9 3.64 -8.21 2.88
CA HIS A 9 3.81 -9.31 3.81
C HIS A 9 4.38 -8.78 5.14
N GLY A 10 3.87 -9.31 6.25
CA GLY A 10 4.37 -8.96 7.57
C GLY A 10 4.42 -7.47 7.78
N GLN A 11 5.45 -6.99 8.45
CA GLN A 11 5.59 -5.58 8.84
C GLN A 11 6.37 -4.72 7.83
N LEU A 12 6.65 -5.23 6.64
CA LEU A 12 7.51 -4.51 5.68
C LEU A 12 6.97 -3.12 5.34
N ALA A 13 5.66 -3.00 5.08
CA ALA A 13 5.07 -1.70 4.76
C ALA A 13 5.29 -0.68 5.87
N ALA A 14 5.06 -1.08 7.12
CA ALA A 14 5.26 -0.22 8.28
C ALA A 14 6.74 0.18 8.43
N HIS A 15 7.65 -0.77 8.22
CA HIS A 15 9.09 -0.51 8.32
C HIS A 15 9.57 0.44 7.22
N LEU A 16 9.06 0.31 6.00
CA LEU A 16 9.42 1.21 4.91
C LEU A 16 9.03 2.65 5.22
N VAL A 17 7.80 2.86 5.70
CA VAL A 17 7.33 4.20 6.06
C VAL A 17 8.13 4.75 7.24
N HIS A 18 8.39 3.91 8.25
CA HIS A 18 9.19 4.32 9.40
C HIS A 18 10.60 4.74 8.98
N ALA A 19 11.24 3.93 8.13
CA ALA A 19 12.59 4.24 7.63
C ALA A 19 12.62 5.55 6.84
N ALA A 20 11.63 5.76 5.97
CA ALA A 20 11.54 6.97 5.17
C ALA A 20 11.40 8.22 6.06
N ARG A 21 10.58 8.13 7.11
CA ARG A 21 10.42 9.22 8.06
C ARG A 21 11.67 9.51 8.86
N ARG A 22 12.47 8.49 9.12
CA ARG A 22 13.75 8.67 9.84
C ARG A 22 14.82 9.32 8.98
N ILE A 23 14.79 9.08 7.68
CA ILE A 23 15.80 9.60 6.75
C ILE A 23 15.47 11.03 6.35
N ASN A 24 14.20 11.34 6.06
CA ASN A 24 13.80 12.65 5.58
C ASN A 24 13.47 13.59 6.75
N ALA A 25 14.16 14.73 6.80
CA ALA A 25 13.93 15.74 7.83
C ALA A 25 12.58 16.46 7.67
N GLU A 26 12.06 16.51 6.44
CA GLU A 26 10.76 17.10 6.15
C GLU A 26 9.64 16.10 6.41
N PRO A 27 8.46 16.54 6.90
CA PRO A 27 7.34 15.63 7.05
C PRO A 27 6.95 15.02 5.71
N LEU A 28 6.82 13.69 5.69
CA LEU A 28 6.29 13.00 4.52
C LEU A 28 4.77 13.08 4.51
N ALA A 29 4.18 13.08 3.32
CA ALA A 29 2.75 12.86 3.17
C ALA A 29 2.37 11.54 3.82
N GLU A 30 1.15 11.47 4.33
CA GLU A 30 0.69 10.26 5.00
C GLU A 30 0.53 9.10 4.02
N PHE A 31 1.00 7.95 4.46
CA PHE A 31 0.73 6.67 3.81
C PHE A 31 -0.16 5.85 4.72
N SER A 32 -1.15 5.20 4.14
CA SER A 32 -1.85 4.12 4.82
C SER A 32 -1.06 2.84 4.61
N VAL A 33 -0.97 2.01 5.63
CA VAL A 33 -0.26 0.73 5.52
C VAL A 33 -1.18 -0.41 5.93
N LEU A 34 -1.07 -1.52 5.24
CA LEU A 34 -1.74 -2.76 5.58
C LEU A 34 -0.70 -3.88 5.58
N CYS A 35 -0.40 -4.35 6.77
CA CYS A 35 0.57 -5.42 6.97
C CYS A 35 -0.19 -6.73 7.11
N LEU A 36 -0.07 -7.61 6.11
CA LEU A 36 -0.75 -8.89 6.09
C LEU A 36 0.09 -9.94 6.81
N ASP A 37 -0.53 -10.73 7.66
CA ASP A 37 0.15 -11.84 8.33
C ASP A 37 0.68 -12.83 7.29
N TRP A 38 1.84 -13.43 7.58
CA TRP A 38 2.48 -14.38 6.66
C TRP A 38 1.59 -15.58 6.31
N ASP A 39 0.73 -16.01 7.26
CA ASP A 39 -0.13 -17.17 7.10
C ASP A 39 -1.57 -16.83 6.69
N ILE A 40 -1.81 -15.57 6.32
CA ILE A 40 -3.16 -15.13 5.95
C ILE A 40 -3.66 -15.85 4.69
N THR A 41 -4.94 -16.18 4.67
CA THR A 41 -5.56 -16.70 3.45
C THR A 41 -5.81 -15.58 2.46
N LEU A 42 -5.88 -15.94 1.16
CA LEU A 42 -6.18 -14.95 0.13
C LEU A 42 -7.54 -14.27 0.37
N ASN A 43 -8.54 -15.03 0.79
CA ASN A 43 -9.86 -14.45 1.07
C ASN A 43 -9.82 -13.45 2.21
N SER A 44 -9.14 -13.78 3.31
CA SER A 44 -8.99 -12.85 4.43
C SER A 44 -8.19 -11.61 4.03
N ALA A 45 -7.16 -11.78 3.22
CA ALA A 45 -6.37 -10.66 2.72
C ALA A 45 -7.24 -9.72 1.85
N ARG A 46 -8.07 -10.29 0.96
CA ARG A 46 -8.99 -9.50 0.15
C ARG A 46 -9.98 -8.70 1.00
N GLU A 47 -10.51 -9.31 2.05
CA GLU A 47 -11.42 -8.63 2.96
C GLU A 47 -10.73 -7.45 3.65
N GLN A 48 -9.50 -7.64 4.12
CA GLN A 48 -8.76 -6.56 4.76
C GLN A 48 -8.43 -5.43 3.79
N VAL A 49 -8.05 -5.75 2.57
CA VAL A 49 -7.81 -4.74 1.52
C VAL A 49 -9.09 -3.96 1.25
N GLY A 50 -10.21 -4.65 1.07
CA GLY A 50 -11.50 -4.00 0.81
C GLY A 50 -11.92 -3.05 1.94
N GLN A 51 -11.75 -3.48 3.19
CA GLN A 51 -12.05 -2.65 4.35
C GLN A 51 -11.17 -1.41 4.40
N ARG A 52 -9.89 -1.57 4.13
CA ARG A 52 -8.96 -0.44 4.14
C ARG A 52 -9.27 0.55 3.00
N LEU A 53 -9.57 0.05 1.80
CA LEU A 53 -9.92 0.90 0.67
C LEU A 53 -11.22 1.67 0.93
N ALA A 54 -12.18 1.05 1.63
CA ALA A 54 -13.45 1.72 1.97
C ALA A 54 -13.25 2.92 2.89
N GLU A 55 -12.16 2.96 3.64
CA GLU A 55 -11.82 4.06 4.53
C GLU A 55 -11.14 5.24 3.81
N LEU A 56 -10.73 5.04 2.56
CA LEU A 56 -9.99 6.04 1.80
C LEU A 56 -10.88 6.72 0.76
N SER A 57 -10.68 8.02 0.58
CA SER A 57 -11.36 8.76 -0.47
C SER A 57 -10.84 8.37 -1.84
N ARG A 58 -11.75 8.18 -2.79
CA ARG A 58 -11.42 7.89 -4.19
C ARG A 58 -11.40 9.15 -5.06
N GLU A 59 -11.73 10.30 -4.48
CA GLU A 59 -11.91 11.54 -5.25
C GLU A 59 -10.72 11.86 -6.15
N ASP A 60 -9.52 11.78 -5.61
CA ASP A 60 -8.28 12.04 -6.36
C ASP A 60 -7.55 10.76 -6.77
N GLY A 61 -8.18 9.61 -6.54
CA GLY A 61 -7.59 8.32 -6.83
C GLY A 61 -6.85 7.70 -5.66
N ILE A 62 -6.63 6.39 -5.75
CA ILE A 62 -5.88 5.60 -4.78
C ILE A 62 -4.76 4.88 -5.51
N LEU A 63 -3.53 5.03 -5.03
CA LEU A 63 -2.39 4.27 -5.50
C LEU A 63 -2.03 3.21 -4.47
N ILE A 64 -2.10 1.95 -4.89
CA ILE A 64 -1.67 0.82 -4.06
C ILE A 64 -0.23 0.46 -4.42
N LEU A 65 0.59 0.26 -3.41
CA LEU A 65 1.97 -0.18 -3.58
C LEU A 65 2.12 -1.52 -2.86
N THR A 66 2.60 -2.54 -3.57
CA THR A 66 2.82 -3.86 -2.96
C THR A 66 4.27 -4.27 -3.08
N ASP A 67 4.65 -5.24 -2.26
CA ASP A 67 6.05 -5.68 -2.18
C ASP A 67 6.46 -6.59 -3.33
N LEU A 68 5.63 -7.55 -3.72
CA LEU A 68 6.01 -8.56 -4.72
C LEU A 68 4.84 -8.90 -5.63
N PHE A 69 5.06 -8.78 -6.94
CA PHE A 69 4.06 -9.15 -7.93
C PHE A 69 3.75 -10.66 -7.87
N GLY A 70 2.46 -10.99 -7.92
CA GLY A 70 2.02 -12.39 -7.95
C GLY A 70 1.93 -13.06 -6.58
N ALA A 71 2.33 -12.37 -5.51
CA ALA A 71 2.18 -12.87 -4.15
C ALA A 71 0.84 -12.44 -3.55
N THR A 72 0.54 -12.91 -2.34
CA THR A 72 -0.76 -12.66 -1.69
C THR A 72 -1.12 -11.17 -1.62
N PRO A 73 -0.23 -10.24 -1.22
CA PRO A 73 -0.62 -8.84 -1.18
C PRO A 73 -1.11 -8.29 -2.52
N SER A 74 -0.38 -8.57 -3.61
CA SER A 74 -0.79 -8.08 -4.93
C SER A 74 -2.06 -8.78 -5.42
N ASN A 75 -2.17 -10.09 -5.21
CA ASN A 75 -3.34 -10.86 -5.62
C ASN A 75 -4.60 -10.45 -4.84
N ALA A 76 -4.44 -10.06 -3.58
CA ALA A 76 -5.55 -9.56 -2.77
C ALA A 76 -6.07 -8.21 -3.27
N CYS A 77 -5.21 -7.40 -3.86
CA CYS A 77 -5.59 -6.07 -4.37
C CYS A 77 -6.23 -6.12 -5.76
N THR A 78 -5.90 -7.13 -6.55
CA THR A 78 -6.32 -7.22 -7.97
C THR A 78 -7.82 -7.01 -8.19
N PRO A 79 -8.74 -7.61 -7.40
CA PRO A 79 -10.17 -7.43 -7.62
C PRO A 79 -10.67 -5.98 -7.45
N TYR A 80 -9.89 -5.14 -6.78
CA TYR A 80 -10.31 -3.77 -6.48
C TYR A 80 -9.75 -2.74 -7.47
N LEU A 81 -8.92 -3.18 -8.42
CA LEU A 81 -8.30 -2.26 -9.37
C LEU A 81 -9.34 -1.73 -10.35
N GLU A 82 -9.27 -0.43 -10.58
CA GLU A 82 -10.17 0.27 -11.48
C GLU A 82 -9.37 1.36 -12.19
N LYS A 83 -9.23 1.24 -13.50
CA LYS A 83 -8.39 2.15 -14.29
C LYS A 83 -8.73 3.62 -14.01
N GLY A 84 -7.71 4.39 -13.66
CA GLY A 84 -7.85 5.81 -13.38
C GLY A 84 -8.40 6.14 -12.00
N VAL A 85 -8.80 5.12 -11.20
CA VAL A 85 -9.33 5.33 -9.86
C VAL A 85 -8.52 4.62 -8.81
N VAL A 86 -8.31 3.31 -8.95
CA VAL A 86 -7.48 2.50 -8.05
C VAL A 86 -6.47 1.76 -8.90
N GLU A 87 -5.20 2.14 -8.78
CA GLU A 87 -4.12 1.52 -9.54
C GLU A 87 -3.06 0.97 -8.60
N MET A 88 -2.26 0.03 -9.09
CA MET A 88 -1.29 -0.67 -8.27
C MET A 88 0.08 -0.70 -8.94
N VAL A 89 1.10 -0.50 -8.14
CA VAL A 89 2.51 -0.69 -8.52
C VAL A 89 3.10 -1.71 -7.57
N THR A 90 3.85 -2.68 -8.11
CA THR A 90 4.51 -3.71 -7.32
C THR A 90 6.00 -3.42 -7.17
N GLY A 91 6.65 -4.11 -6.24
CA GLY A 91 8.07 -3.91 -6.00
C GLY A 91 8.37 -2.66 -5.20
N VAL A 92 7.50 -2.30 -4.24
CA VAL A 92 7.70 -1.12 -3.42
C VAL A 92 9.06 -1.18 -2.70
N ASN A 93 9.75 -0.06 -2.69
CA ASN A 93 11.05 0.05 -2.07
C ASN A 93 11.18 1.43 -1.40
N LEU A 94 12.22 1.59 -0.61
CA LEU A 94 12.42 2.82 0.16
C LEU A 94 12.50 4.08 -0.71
N PRO A 95 13.27 4.10 -1.82
CA PRO A 95 13.27 5.27 -2.69
C PRO A 95 11.89 5.67 -3.22
N MET A 96 11.04 4.70 -3.57
CA MET A 96 9.67 4.97 -4.01
C MET A 96 8.85 5.64 -2.91
N VAL A 97 8.94 5.12 -1.69
CA VAL A 97 8.21 5.70 -0.55
C VAL A 97 8.67 7.13 -0.30
N MET A 98 9.97 7.34 -0.31
CA MET A 98 10.54 8.68 -0.12
C MET A 98 10.08 9.64 -1.21
N ARG A 99 10.11 9.22 -2.46
CA ARG A 99 9.71 10.07 -3.59
C ARG A 99 8.23 10.41 -3.58
N LEU A 100 7.39 9.40 -3.31
CA LEU A 100 5.94 9.59 -3.28
C LEU A 100 5.47 10.36 -2.05
N GLY A 101 6.27 10.40 -1.00
CA GLY A 101 5.98 11.14 0.23
C GLY A 101 6.34 12.63 0.16
N THR A 102 7.02 13.03 -0.89
CA THR A 102 7.37 14.44 -1.10
C THR A 102 6.49 15.08 -2.18
#